data_5883fdbef96655d705ab57e446fc32b8
#
_entry.id   5883fdbef96655d705ab57e446fc32b8
#
_cell.length_a   1.000
_cell.length_b   1.000
_cell.length_c   1.000
_cell.angle_alpha   90.00
_cell.angle_beta   90.00
_cell.angle_gamma   90.00
#
_symmetry.space_group_name_H-M   'P 1'
#
loop_
_entity.id
_entity.type
_entity.pdbx_description
1 polymer ?
#
loop_
_entity_poly.entity_id
_entity_poly.type
_entity_poly.pdbx_seq_one_letter_code
_entity_poly.pdbx_strand_id
1 'polypeptide(L)'
;MRTLAKFDIESDLTVGLIPARWGSTRFEGKPLVDISGIPMIKRVYDRACMAKYLDTVVVLTDDSRISNYCSKHEIRCIVIEDECATGTDRCAKALDLIDGKIFVNIQGDEPLINPEAIDKLILSFSPNGISNAYVRIDQDYKYSDSNVVKVAFKKNKHATHFSRLPISEYQQMGLYAFSRDMLSVFPTLDVGKNETEENVEMLRFVENGFLVKMIEVEDDGLSSIVNFEMPKFCLLYTSPSPRDVEES
;
A
#
# COMPACT_ATOMS: atom_id res chain seq x y z
N MET A 1 -21.83 19.32 11.85
CA MET A 1 -21.49 17.91 11.86
C MET A 1 -22.23 17.22 10.72
N ARG A 2 -21.60 16.99 9.59
CA ARG A 2 -22.17 16.11 8.55
C ARG A 2 -21.80 14.68 8.95
N THR A 3 -22.79 13.90 9.33
CA THR A 3 -22.68 12.46 9.54
C THR A 3 -22.17 11.86 8.23
N LEU A 4 -20.92 11.38 8.23
CA LEU A 4 -20.38 10.60 7.12
C LEU A 4 -21.32 9.41 6.93
N ALA A 5 -21.89 9.26 5.75
CA ALA A 5 -22.74 8.12 5.45
C ALA A 5 -21.91 6.86 5.65
N LYS A 6 -22.36 5.98 6.55
CA LYS A 6 -21.82 4.63 6.70
C LYS A 6 -22.03 3.95 5.35
N PHE A 7 -20.96 3.53 4.71
CA PHE A 7 -21.08 2.73 3.50
C PHE A 7 -21.69 1.39 3.92
N ASP A 8 -22.94 1.15 3.59
CA ASP A 8 -23.59 -0.16 3.74
C ASP A 8 -22.94 -1.12 2.72
N ILE A 9 -21.81 -1.71 3.14
CA ILE A 9 -21.08 -2.73 2.39
C ILE A 9 -21.39 -4.06 3.08
N GLU A 10 -21.89 -5.01 2.34
CA GLU A 10 -22.22 -6.34 2.86
C GLU A 10 -21.00 -7.00 3.52
N SER A 11 -21.21 -7.75 4.60
CA SER A 11 -20.13 -8.29 5.47
C SER A 11 -19.15 -9.26 4.80
N ASP A 12 -19.51 -9.81 3.63
CA ASP A 12 -18.68 -10.77 2.90
C ASP A 12 -17.71 -10.15 1.89
N LEU A 13 -17.70 -8.81 1.74
CA LEU A 13 -16.91 -8.12 0.72
C LEU A 13 -15.41 -8.13 0.98
N THR A 14 -14.65 -8.10 -0.11
CA THR A 14 -13.21 -7.83 -0.14
C THR A 14 -12.97 -6.36 -0.47
N VAL A 15 -12.38 -5.63 0.47
CA VAL A 15 -12.22 -4.17 0.40
C VAL A 15 -10.76 -3.80 0.20
N GLY A 16 -10.46 -3.08 -0.88
CA GLY A 16 -9.17 -2.42 -1.10
C GLY A 16 -9.11 -1.10 -0.33
N LEU A 17 -8.10 -0.93 0.52
CA LEU A 17 -7.85 0.27 1.30
C LEU A 17 -6.55 0.91 0.84
N ILE A 18 -6.58 2.19 0.48
CA ILE A 18 -5.41 2.95 0.02
C ILE A 18 -5.13 4.05 1.03
N PRO A 19 -4.24 3.83 2.02
CA PRO A 19 -3.87 4.88 2.97
C PRO A 19 -3.03 5.96 2.26
N ALA A 20 -3.46 7.22 2.40
CA ALA A 20 -2.84 8.38 1.76
C ALA A 20 -2.78 9.56 2.75
N ARG A 21 -1.59 9.85 3.30
CA ARG A 21 -1.36 11.00 4.18
C ARG A 21 -0.71 12.16 3.42
N TRP A 22 -1.05 13.37 3.82
CA TRP A 22 -0.39 14.56 3.27
C TRP A 22 1.04 14.71 3.78
N GLY A 23 1.19 14.59 5.11
CA GLY A 23 2.49 14.72 5.79
C GLY A 23 3.38 13.52 5.49
N SER A 24 4.37 13.71 4.63
CA SER A 24 5.45 12.77 4.38
C SER A 24 6.78 13.47 4.71
N THR A 25 7.63 12.84 5.51
CA THR A 25 8.92 13.41 5.94
C THR A 25 9.86 13.68 4.77
N ARG A 26 9.74 12.92 3.68
CA ARG A 26 10.59 13.03 2.48
C ARG A 26 9.98 13.89 1.38
N PHE A 27 8.65 13.91 1.25
CA PHE A 27 7.97 14.63 0.18
C PHE A 27 6.52 14.94 0.58
N GLU A 28 6.28 16.18 1.03
CA GLU A 28 4.95 16.65 1.41
C GLU A 28 4.00 16.66 0.21
N GLY A 29 2.76 16.21 0.41
CA GLY A 29 1.76 16.14 -0.67
C GLY A 29 1.99 15.04 -1.71
N LYS A 30 2.86 14.05 -1.40
CA LYS A 30 3.19 12.92 -2.28
C LYS A 30 1.97 12.30 -2.98
N PRO A 31 0.80 12.08 -2.34
CA PRO A 31 -0.36 11.48 -3.02
C PRO A 31 -0.90 12.30 -4.20
N LEU A 32 -0.75 13.61 -4.18
CA LEU A 32 -1.21 14.49 -5.25
C LEU A 32 -0.10 14.91 -6.23
N VAL A 33 1.08 14.31 -6.13
CA VAL A 33 2.14 14.55 -7.11
C VAL A 33 1.68 14.10 -8.49
N ASP A 34 1.82 15.01 -9.45
CA ASP A 34 1.52 14.72 -10.85
C ASP A 34 2.55 13.76 -11.44
N ILE A 35 2.07 12.71 -12.06
CA ILE A 35 2.86 11.74 -12.83
C ILE A 35 2.27 11.72 -14.23
N SER A 36 2.85 12.47 -15.16
CA SER A 36 2.37 12.57 -16.55
C SER A 36 0.88 12.95 -16.65
N GLY A 37 0.50 14.03 -15.99
CA GLY A 37 -0.87 14.58 -16.03
C GLY A 37 -1.88 13.91 -15.10
N ILE A 38 -1.49 12.89 -14.33
CA ILE A 38 -2.38 12.14 -13.42
C ILE A 38 -1.73 12.04 -12.04
N PRO A 39 -2.35 12.55 -10.97
CA PRO A 39 -1.84 12.41 -9.61
C PRO A 39 -1.63 10.96 -9.18
N MET A 40 -0.60 10.74 -8.37
CA MET A 40 -0.18 9.41 -7.92
C MET A 40 -1.33 8.61 -7.32
N ILE A 41 -2.10 9.19 -6.41
CA ILE A 41 -3.23 8.51 -5.76
C ILE A 41 -4.30 8.02 -6.76
N LYS A 42 -4.53 8.80 -7.83
CA LYS A 42 -5.47 8.43 -8.90
C LYS A 42 -4.96 7.20 -9.66
N ARG A 43 -3.66 7.14 -9.93
CA ARG A 43 -3.05 5.98 -10.59
C ARG A 43 -3.17 4.72 -9.75
N VAL A 44 -2.85 4.82 -8.45
CA VAL A 44 -3.01 3.68 -7.52
C VAL A 44 -4.46 3.22 -7.49
N TYR A 45 -5.41 4.17 -7.33
CA TYR A 45 -6.84 3.87 -7.27
C TYR A 45 -7.34 3.19 -8.54
N ASP A 46 -7.01 3.74 -9.72
CA ASP A 46 -7.46 3.18 -11.00
C ASP A 46 -6.92 1.77 -11.21
N ARG A 47 -5.64 1.53 -10.88
CA ARG A 47 -5.06 0.19 -10.99
C ARG A 47 -5.67 -0.79 -9.99
N ALA A 48 -5.91 -0.36 -8.76
CA ALA A 48 -6.59 -1.18 -7.75
C ALA A 48 -8.01 -1.56 -8.21
N CYS A 49 -8.74 -0.63 -8.82
CA CYS A 49 -10.08 -0.90 -9.38
C CYS A 49 -10.09 -1.87 -10.57
N MET A 50 -8.94 -2.17 -11.18
CA MET A 50 -8.81 -3.19 -12.24
C MET A 50 -8.69 -4.61 -11.67
N ALA A 51 -8.42 -4.78 -10.39
CA ALA A 51 -8.37 -6.09 -9.74
C ALA A 51 -9.78 -6.72 -9.70
N LYS A 52 -9.87 -8.00 -10.07
CA LYS A 52 -11.15 -8.70 -10.29
C LYS A 52 -11.83 -9.14 -8.99
N TYR A 53 -11.06 -9.33 -7.93
CA TYR A 53 -11.52 -9.87 -6.65
C TYR A 53 -11.64 -8.81 -5.56
N LEU A 54 -11.47 -7.52 -5.90
CA LEU A 54 -11.87 -6.41 -5.05
C LEU A 54 -13.30 -6.00 -5.38
N ASP A 55 -14.18 -6.03 -4.38
CA ASP A 55 -15.57 -5.56 -4.53
C ASP A 55 -15.66 -4.03 -4.48
N THR A 56 -14.76 -3.40 -3.75
CA THR A 56 -14.65 -1.95 -3.66
C THR A 56 -13.24 -1.50 -3.29
N VAL A 57 -12.91 -0.25 -3.67
CA VAL A 57 -11.64 0.39 -3.32
C VAL A 57 -11.94 1.73 -2.66
N VAL A 58 -11.26 2.04 -1.55
CA VAL A 58 -11.47 3.25 -0.77
C VAL A 58 -10.13 3.90 -0.41
N VAL A 59 -9.99 5.19 -0.70
CA VAL A 59 -8.86 6.00 -0.25
C VAL A 59 -9.12 6.45 1.19
N LEU A 60 -8.11 6.32 2.05
CA LEU A 60 -8.17 6.73 3.46
C LEU A 60 -7.19 7.88 3.68
N THR A 61 -7.67 9.04 4.10
CA THR A 61 -6.80 10.22 4.26
C THR A 61 -7.12 11.01 5.52
N ASP A 62 -6.19 11.82 5.98
CA ASP A 62 -6.34 12.82 7.05
C ASP A 62 -6.46 14.24 6.51
N ASP A 63 -6.32 14.44 5.20
CA ASP A 63 -6.12 15.75 4.61
C ASP A 63 -7.24 16.15 3.63
N SER A 64 -7.77 17.35 3.82
CA SER A 64 -8.85 17.90 3.00
C SER A 64 -8.47 18.11 1.53
N ARG A 65 -7.19 18.33 1.21
CA ARG A 65 -6.71 18.49 -0.17
C ARG A 65 -6.85 17.19 -0.94
N ILE A 66 -6.52 16.05 -0.29
CA ILE A 66 -6.67 14.70 -0.88
C ILE A 66 -8.15 14.35 -1.00
N SER A 67 -8.96 14.56 0.05
CA SER A 67 -10.39 14.23 0.02
C SER A 67 -11.15 15.10 -0.98
N ASN A 68 -10.81 16.38 -1.14
CA ASN A 68 -11.38 17.27 -2.16
C ASN A 68 -11.02 16.79 -3.58
N TYR A 69 -9.77 16.36 -3.80
CA TYR A 69 -9.38 15.76 -5.06
C TYR A 69 -10.19 14.49 -5.35
N CYS A 70 -10.30 13.59 -4.38
CA CYS A 70 -11.09 12.38 -4.51
C CYS A 70 -12.57 12.67 -4.84
N SER A 71 -13.19 13.62 -4.14
CA SER A 71 -14.57 14.04 -4.39
C SER A 71 -14.77 14.59 -5.81
N LYS A 72 -13.82 15.40 -6.29
CA LYS A 72 -13.88 15.99 -7.64
C LYS A 72 -13.76 14.93 -8.75
N HIS A 73 -13.08 13.81 -8.47
CA HIS A 73 -12.80 12.75 -9.44
C HIS A 73 -13.58 11.46 -9.17
N GLU A 74 -14.65 11.53 -8.36
CA GLU A 74 -15.55 10.40 -8.04
C GLU A 74 -14.81 9.20 -7.43
N ILE A 75 -13.69 9.44 -6.73
CA ILE A 75 -12.93 8.44 -6.00
C ILE A 75 -13.58 8.27 -4.62
N ARG A 76 -13.90 7.04 -4.22
CA ARG A 76 -14.38 6.75 -2.87
C ARG A 76 -13.30 7.08 -1.86
N CYS A 77 -13.63 7.94 -0.89
CA CYS A 77 -12.68 8.43 0.08
C CYS A 77 -13.33 8.59 1.46
N ILE A 78 -12.61 8.17 2.49
CA ILE A 78 -12.99 8.38 3.89
C ILE A 78 -11.90 9.23 4.53
N VAL A 79 -12.34 10.27 5.26
CA VAL A 79 -11.45 11.10 6.06
C VAL A 79 -11.35 10.49 7.46
N ILE A 80 -10.13 10.18 7.89
CA ILE A 80 -9.80 9.68 9.22
C ILE A 80 -8.93 10.75 9.88
N GLU A 81 -9.56 11.54 10.75
CA GLU A 81 -8.91 12.68 11.42
C GLU A 81 -7.95 12.22 12.53
N ASP A 82 -8.10 10.99 12.99
CA ASP A 82 -7.24 10.40 14.02
C ASP A 82 -5.78 10.32 13.54
N GLU A 83 -4.87 10.62 14.43
CA GLU A 83 -3.44 10.42 14.20
C GLU A 83 -3.14 8.93 14.04
N CYS A 84 -2.49 8.58 12.94
CA CYS A 84 -2.11 7.20 12.61
C CYS A 84 -0.61 7.12 12.36
N ALA A 85 0.08 6.25 13.10
CA ALA A 85 1.52 6.10 12.97
C ALA A 85 1.90 5.48 11.62
N THR A 86 1.12 4.48 11.15
CA THR A 86 1.37 3.75 9.90
C THR A 86 0.14 3.74 8.97
N GLY A 87 0.35 3.25 7.74
CA GLY A 87 -0.74 2.99 6.79
C GLY A 87 -1.72 1.95 7.31
N THR A 88 -1.22 0.89 7.95
CA THR A 88 -2.06 -0.18 8.53
C THR A 88 -2.87 0.31 9.74
N ASP A 89 -2.33 1.22 10.59
CA ASP A 89 -3.12 1.87 11.64
C ASP A 89 -4.32 2.64 11.06
N ARG A 90 -4.12 3.36 9.94
CA ARG A 90 -5.19 4.07 9.24
C ARG A 90 -6.23 3.11 8.65
N CYS A 91 -5.79 1.99 8.09
CA CYS A 91 -6.68 0.94 7.61
C CYS A 91 -7.53 0.34 8.74
N ALA A 92 -6.94 0.11 9.91
CA ALA A 92 -7.64 -0.41 11.08
C ALA A 92 -8.74 0.56 11.58
N LYS A 93 -8.46 1.87 11.59
CA LYS A 93 -9.46 2.90 11.94
C LYS A 93 -10.65 2.94 10.99
N ALA A 94 -10.45 2.56 9.72
CA ALA A 94 -11.54 2.50 8.75
C ALA A 94 -12.56 1.40 9.06
N LEU A 95 -12.23 0.39 9.88
CA LEU A 95 -13.15 -0.71 10.24
C LEU A 95 -14.41 -0.25 10.96
N ASP A 96 -14.37 0.90 11.62
CA ASP A 96 -15.55 1.48 12.25
C ASP A 96 -16.53 2.10 11.23
N LEU A 97 -16.09 2.32 10.01
CA LEU A 97 -16.81 3.02 8.94
C LEU A 97 -17.12 2.13 7.74
N ILE A 98 -16.40 1.01 7.59
CA ILE A 98 -16.52 0.09 6.46
C ILE A 98 -16.74 -1.32 6.99
N ASP A 99 -17.73 -2.01 6.44
CA ASP A 99 -17.90 -3.44 6.66
C ASP A 99 -17.23 -4.25 5.56
N GLY A 100 -16.77 -5.46 5.89
CA GLY A 100 -16.07 -6.34 4.95
C GLY A 100 -15.44 -7.53 5.67
N LYS A 101 -15.08 -8.55 4.89
CA LYS A 101 -14.48 -9.80 5.37
C LYS A 101 -12.97 -9.81 5.21
N ILE A 102 -12.50 -9.32 4.06
CA ILE A 102 -11.08 -9.24 3.71
C ILE A 102 -10.75 -7.80 3.41
N PHE A 103 -9.68 -7.30 4.02
CA PHE A 103 -9.17 -5.96 3.80
C PHE A 103 -7.79 -6.01 3.17
N VAL A 104 -7.65 -5.39 2.01
CA VAL A 104 -6.39 -5.34 1.26
C VAL A 104 -5.81 -3.94 1.38
N ASN A 105 -4.72 -3.80 2.15
CA ASN A 105 -3.96 -2.56 2.21
C ASN A 105 -3.05 -2.46 0.98
N ILE A 106 -3.30 -1.47 0.15
CA ILE A 106 -2.54 -1.14 -1.06
C ILE A 106 -1.83 0.18 -0.80
N GLN A 107 -0.51 0.18 -0.75
CA GLN A 107 0.25 1.39 -0.43
C GLN A 107 -0.02 2.50 -1.45
N GLY A 108 -0.38 3.70 -0.94
CA GLY A 108 -0.75 4.87 -1.76
C GLY A 108 0.39 5.46 -2.60
N ASP A 109 1.57 4.88 -2.53
CA ASP A 109 2.76 5.26 -3.30
C ASP A 109 3.23 4.19 -4.30
N GLU A 110 2.34 3.25 -4.64
CA GLU A 110 2.55 2.19 -5.64
C GLU A 110 1.74 2.46 -6.94
N PRO A 111 2.01 3.55 -7.69
CA PRO A 111 1.18 3.95 -8.86
C PRO A 111 1.22 2.95 -10.01
N LEU A 112 2.12 1.99 -9.97
CA LEU A 112 2.27 0.91 -10.95
C LEU A 112 1.91 -0.45 -10.37
N ILE A 113 1.19 -0.51 -9.23
CA ILE A 113 0.75 -1.79 -8.63
C ILE A 113 0.08 -2.68 -9.67
N ASN A 114 0.49 -3.95 -9.73
CA ASN A 114 -0.09 -4.91 -10.67
C ASN A 114 -1.46 -5.41 -10.14
N PRO A 115 -2.58 -5.20 -10.85
CA PRO A 115 -3.89 -5.72 -10.45
C PRO A 115 -3.91 -7.24 -10.27
N GLU A 116 -3.15 -7.99 -11.06
CA GLU A 116 -3.05 -9.44 -10.94
C GLU A 116 -2.32 -9.87 -9.66
N ALA A 117 -1.39 -9.05 -9.15
CA ALA A 117 -0.77 -9.28 -7.85
C ALA A 117 -1.78 -9.12 -6.70
N ILE A 118 -2.70 -8.16 -6.81
CA ILE A 118 -3.81 -7.97 -5.86
C ILE A 118 -4.71 -9.21 -5.90
N ASP A 119 -5.12 -9.63 -7.09
CA ASP A 119 -5.95 -10.82 -7.30
C ASP A 119 -5.30 -12.08 -6.72
N LYS A 120 -4.00 -12.27 -6.99
CA LYS A 120 -3.23 -13.41 -6.49
C LYS A 120 -3.17 -13.44 -4.95
N LEU A 121 -2.96 -12.26 -4.34
CA LEU A 121 -2.94 -12.15 -2.88
C LEU A 121 -4.29 -12.57 -2.28
N ILE A 122 -5.40 -12.06 -2.83
CA ILE A 122 -6.76 -12.36 -2.37
C ILE A 122 -7.08 -13.85 -2.52
N LEU A 123 -6.83 -14.43 -3.70
CA LEU A 123 -7.08 -15.84 -3.97
C LEU A 123 -6.24 -16.81 -3.09
N SER A 124 -5.07 -16.35 -2.64
CA SER A 124 -4.16 -17.12 -1.79
C SER A 124 -4.33 -16.83 -0.30
N PHE A 125 -5.24 -15.92 0.04
CA PHE A 125 -5.49 -15.50 1.42
C PHE A 125 -6.11 -16.64 2.25
N SER A 126 -5.60 -16.81 3.46
CA SER A 126 -6.17 -17.77 4.41
C SER A 126 -7.20 -17.07 5.29
N PRO A 127 -8.44 -17.56 5.40
CA PRO A 127 -9.44 -17.00 6.31
C PRO A 127 -8.87 -16.78 7.72
N ASN A 128 -9.21 -15.66 8.34
CA ASN A 128 -8.74 -15.25 9.67
C ASN A 128 -7.22 -15.05 9.79
N GLY A 129 -6.54 -14.75 8.69
CA GLY A 129 -5.09 -14.62 8.62
C GLY A 129 -4.58 -13.22 8.28
N ILE A 130 -3.25 -13.19 8.11
CA ILE A 130 -2.47 -12.06 7.60
C ILE A 130 -1.64 -12.58 6.44
N SER A 131 -1.66 -11.87 5.32
CA SER A 131 -0.81 -12.19 4.17
C SER A 131 -0.10 -10.93 3.67
N ASN A 132 1.12 -11.12 3.18
CA ASN A 132 1.89 -10.06 2.53
C ASN A 132 2.46 -10.59 1.20
N ALA A 133 2.36 -9.80 0.16
CA ALA A 133 2.93 -10.12 -1.14
C ALA A 133 4.45 -9.96 -1.15
N TYR A 134 5.12 -10.80 -1.92
CA TYR A 134 6.55 -10.69 -2.20
C TYR A 134 6.86 -11.08 -3.65
N VAL A 135 7.99 -10.60 -4.14
CA VAL A 135 8.56 -10.96 -5.43
C VAL A 135 9.99 -11.46 -5.26
N ARG A 136 10.48 -12.22 -6.22
CA ARG A 136 11.89 -12.56 -6.28
C ARG A 136 12.67 -11.37 -6.83
N ILE A 137 13.82 -11.05 -6.22
CA ILE A 137 14.74 -10.03 -6.72
C ILE A 137 15.44 -10.60 -7.95
N ASP A 138 15.24 -9.97 -9.10
CA ASP A 138 15.78 -10.33 -10.40
C ASP A 138 17.00 -9.51 -10.80
N GLN A 139 17.32 -8.47 -10.03
CA GLN A 139 18.38 -7.51 -10.34
C GLN A 139 19.32 -7.33 -9.15
N ASP A 140 20.61 -7.58 -9.34
CA ASP A 140 21.62 -7.59 -8.28
C ASP A 140 21.68 -6.29 -7.48
N TYR A 141 21.43 -5.12 -8.09
CA TYR A 141 21.43 -3.86 -7.37
C TYR A 141 20.32 -3.74 -6.33
N LYS A 142 19.14 -4.34 -6.57
CA LYS A 142 18.03 -4.35 -5.61
C LYS A 142 18.38 -5.10 -4.33
N TYR A 143 19.25 -6.10 -4.43
CA TYR A 143 19.67 -6.87 -3.27
C TYR A 143 20.42 -6.02 -2.25
N SER A 144 21.26 -5.11 -2.70
CA SER A 144 22.06 -4.21 -1.84
C SER A 144 21.37 -2.88 -1.55
N ASP A 145 20.26 -2.55 -2.24
CA ASP A 145 19.56 -1.28 -2.06
C ASP A 145 18.77 -1.28 -0.72
N SER A 146 19.10 -0.33 0.16
CA SER A 146 18.42 -0.13 1.45
C SER A 146 16.99 0.43 1.31
N ASN A 147 16.57 0.91 0.14
CA ASN A 147 15.18 1.29 -0.11
C ASN A 147 14.29 0.07 -0.38
N VAL A 148 14.88 -1.04 -0.80
CA VAL A 148 14.19 -2.31 -1.02
C VAL A 148 14.15 -3.09 0.28
N VAL A 149 12.96 -3.39 0.79
CA VAL A 149 12.78 -4.24 1.96
C VAL A 149 12.82 -5.70 1.54
N LYS A 150 13.75 -6.48 2.12
CA LYS A 150 13.86 -7.92 1.91
C LYS A 150 13.06 -8.65 2.96
N VAL A 151 12.55 -9.84 2.63
CA VAL A 151 11.81 -10.68 3.56
C VAL A 151 12.40 -12.07 3.63
N ALA A 152 12.65 -12.54 4.85
CA ALA A 152 13.01 -13.93 5.13
C ALA A 152 11.78 -14.68 5.66
N PHE A 153 11.59 -15.92 5.22
CA PHE A 153 10.46 -16.76 5.64
C PHE A 153 10.84 -18.25 5.70
N LYS A 154 10.06 -19.03 6.47
CA LYS A 154 10.22 -20.47 6.60
C LYS A 154 9.70 -21.21 5.36
N LYS A 155 9.97 -22.52 5.26
CA LYS A 155 9.45 -23.40 4.18
C LYS A 155 7.91 -23.36 4.05
N ASN A 156 7.21 -23.14 5.15
CA ASN A 156 5.74 -22.99 5.18
C ASN A 156 5.26 -21.59 4.76
N LYS A 157 6.17 -20.76 4.23
CA LYS A 157 5.89 -19.41 3.76
C LYS A 157 5.44 -18.43 4.86
N HIS A 158 5.77 -18.66 6.13
CA HIS A 158 5.56 -17.66 7.19
C HIS A 158 6.80 -16.80 7.35
N ALA A 159 6.61 -15.48 7.32
CA ALA A 159 7.68 -14.49 7.53
C ALA A 159 8.36 -14.70 8.88
N THR A 160 9.67 -14.55 8.88
CA THR A 160 10.51 -14.55 10.09
C THR A 160 11.13 -13.20 10.37
N HIS A 161 11.41 -12.45 9.31
CA HIS A 161 12.00 -11.12 9.43
C HIS A 161 11.83 -10.31 8.15
N PHE A 162 11.75 -8.99 8.30
CA PHE A 162 11.82 -8.02 7.21
C PHE A 162 12.99 -7.09 7.49
N SER A 163 13.81 -6.77 6.50
CA SER A 163 14.96 -5.90 6.68
C SER A 163 15.35 -5.16 5.40
N ARG A 164 15.94 -4.00 5.58
CA ARG A 164 16.58 -3.25 4.49
C ARG A 164 17.98 -3.78 4.16
N LEU A 165 18.54 -4.61 5.05
CA LEU A 165 19.79 -5.32 4.80
C LEU A 165 19.59 -6.49 3.80
N PRO A 166 20.65 -6.96 3.13
CA PRO A 166 20.57 -8.04 2.14
C PRO A 166 20.44 -9.42 2.79
N ILE A 167 19.29 -9.70 3.45
CA ILE A 167 19.04 -10.95 4.19
C ILE A 167 18.48 -12.09 3.34
N SER A 168 17.91 -11.79 2.17
CA SER A 168 17.28 -12.78 1.30
C SER A 168 17.14 -12.27 -0.13
N GLU A 169 16.86 -13.17 -1.06
CA GLU A 169 16.57 -12.87 -2.48
C GLU A 169 15.10 -12.49 -2.75
N TYR A 170 14.31 -12.20 -1.70
CA TYR A 170 12.90 -11.87 -1.83
C TYR A 170 12.64 -10.45 -1.35
N GLN A 171 11.96 -9.66 -2.18
CA GLN A 171 11.52 -8.29 -1.89
C GLN A 171 10.08 -8.31 -1.37
N GLN A 172 9.86 -7.67 -0.24
CA GLN A 172 8.51 -7.36 0.23
C GLN A 172 7.83 -6.35 -0.69
N MET A 173 6.56 -6.60 -1.01
CA MET A 173 5.70 -5.63 -1.67
C MET A 173 4.83 -4.89 -0.65
N GLY A 174 4.52 -3.63 -0.94
CA GLY A 174 3.58 -2.81 -0.15
C GLY A 174 2.12 -3.21 -0.37
N LEU A 175 1.84 -4.52 -0.29
CA LEU A 175 0.53 -5.10 -0.56
C LEU A 175 0.24 -6.19 0.48
N TYR A 176 -0.77 -5.94 1.34
CA TYR A 176 -1.11 -6.77 2.48
C TYR A 176 -2.59 -7.15 2.46
N ALA A 177 -2.94 -8.34 2.93
CA ALA A 177 -4.32 -8.74 3.14
C ALA A 177 -4.53 -9.19 4.58
N PHE A 178 -5.67 -8.80 5.15
CA PHE A 178 -6.04 -9.06 6.53
C PHE A 178 -7.48 -9.54 6.63
N SER A 179 -7.76 -10.44 7.56
CA SER A 179 -9.11 -10.56 8.08
C SER A 179 -9.46 -9.33 8.92
N ARG A 180 -10.76 -9.09 9.14
CA ARG A 180 -11.21 -8.00 10.00
C ARG A 180 -10.57 -8.04 11.38
N ASP A 181 -10.53 -9.22 12.01
CA ASP A 181 -9.96 -9.41 13.35
C ASP A 181 -8.47 -9.07 13.39
N MET A 182 -7.70 -9.55 12.39
CA MET A 182 -6.27 -9.28 12.33
C MET A 182 -5.95 -7.82 12.07
N LEU A 183 -6.76 -7.13 11.26
CA LEU A 183 -6.58 -5.70 11.03
C LEU A 183 -6.96 -4.90 12.28
N SER A 184 -8.03 -5.29 12.99
CA SER A 184 -8.47 -4.60 14.21
C SER A 184 -7.49 -4.71 15.37
N VAL A 185 -6.75 -5.81 15.47
CA VAL A 185 -5.77 -6.01 16.55
C VAL A 185 -4.48 -5.21 16.33
N PHE A 186 -4.14 -4.85 15.09
CA PHE A 186 -2.86 -4.21 14.74
C PHE A 186 -2.52 -2.98 15.60
N PRO A 187 -3.43 -2.00 15.80
CA PRO A 187 -3.13 -0.81 16.60
C PRO A 187 -2.93 -1.10 18.10
N THR A 188 -3.34 -2.28 18.58
CA THR A 188 -3.22 -2.67 19.98
C THR A 188 -1.90 -3.38 20.30
N LEU A 189 -1.14 -3.74 19.27
CA LEU A 189 0.14 -4.44 19.40
C LEU A 189 1.26 -3.46 19.75
N ASP A 190 2.19 -3.93 20.58
CA ASP A 190 3.38 -3.17 20.91
C ASP A 190 4.26 -2.95 19.67
N VAL A 191 4.72 -1.72 19.50
CA VAL A 191 5.71 -1.38 18.46
C VAL A 191 7.06 -1.92 18.90
N GLY A 192 7.58 -2.88 18.14
CA GLY A 192 8.82 -3.55 18.42
C GLY A 192 10.06 -2.75 18.00
N LYS A 193 11.21 -3.25 18.46
CA LYS A 193 12.50 -2.63 18.14
C LYS A 193 12.81 -2.71 16.63
N ASN A 194 12.59 -3.88 16.03
CA ASN A 194 12.90 -4.07 14.61
C ASN A 194 11.95 -3.26 13.72
N GLU A 195 10.65 -3.15 14.08
CA GLU A 195 9.71 -2.26 13.38
C GLU A 195 10.25 -0.82 13.34
N THR A 196 10.73 -0.34 14.48
CA THR A 196 11.25 1.04 14.60
C THR A 196 12.54 1.23 13.79
N GLU A 197 13.49 0.29 13.88
CA GLU A 197 14.79 0.39 13.21
C GLU A 197 14.67 0.23 11.69
N GLU A 198 13.87 -0.73 11.22
CA GLU A 198 13.70 -1.02 9.79
C GLU A 198 12.62 -0.15 9.15
N ASN A 199 11.76 0.48 9.96
CA ASN A 199 10.58 1.24 9.50
C ASN A 199 9.70 0.39 8.57
N VAL A 200 9.35 -0.83 9.04
CA VAL A 200 8.53 -1.81 8.32
C VAL A 200 7.40 -2.29 9.23
N GLU A 201 6.18 -1.82 8.96
CA GLU A 201 5.00 -2.04 9.80
C GLU A 201 4.62 -3.53 10.00
N MET A 202 4.94 -4.40 9.04
CA MET A 202 4.66 -5.84 9.14
C MET A 202 5.51 -6.54 10.22
N LEU A 203 6.61 -5.94 10.65
CA LEU A 203 7.38 -6.43 11.78
C LEU A 203 6.59 -6.41 13.10
N ARG A 204 5.63 -5.48 13.26
CA ARG A 204 4.77 -5.45 14.44
C ARG A 204 4.06 -6.78 14.65
N PHE A 205 3.49 -7.37 13.60
CA PHE A 205 2.88 -8.69 13.70
C PHE A 205 3.89 -9.78 14.06
N VAL A 206 5.04 -9.81 13.37
CA VAL A 206 6.06 -10.84 13.57
C VAL A 206 6.65 -10.78 14.98
N GLU A 207 6.95 -9.58 15.50
CA GLU A 207 7.51 -9.38 16.83
C GLU A 207 6.51 -9.71 17.95
N ASN A 208 5.21 -9.55 17.69
CA ASN A 208 4.14 -9.96 18.61
C ASN A 208 3.68 -11.41 18.41
N GLY A 209 4.42 -12.22 17.62
CA GLY A 209 4.19 -13.66 17.49
C GLY A 209 3.10 -14.08 16.52
N PHE A 210 2.56 -13.15 15.72
CA PHE A 210 1.58 -13.46 14.69
C PHE A 210 2.24 -14.06 13.44
N LEU A 211 1.51 -14.94 12.77
CA LEU A 211 1.97 -15.58 11.55
C LEU A 211 1.57 -14.77 10.31
N VAL A 212 2.54 -14.19 9.64
CA VAL A 212 2.36 -13.48 8.37
C VAL A 212 2.68 -14.42 7.23
N LYS A 213 1.68 -14.80 6.42
CA LYS A 213 1.86 -15.68 5.26
C LYS A 213 2.38 -14.89 4.07
N MET A 214 3.50 -15.31 3.53
CA MET A 214 4.11 -14.70 2.35
C MET A 214 3.54 -15.33 1.07
N ILE A 215 3.03 -14.48 0.17
CA ILE A 215 2.43 -14.87 -1.11
C ILE A 215 3.30 -14.36 -2.24
N GLU A 216 3.81 -15.26 -3.07
CA GLU A 216 4.58 -14.91 -4.26
C GLU A 216 3.65 -14.34 -5.32
N VAL A 217 3.99 -13.14 -5.80
CA VAL A 217 3.25 -12.46 -6.87
C VAL A 217 4.21 -12.14 -8.01
N GLU A 218 3.67 -11.86 -9.17
CA GLU A 218 4.44 -11.37 -10.30
C GLU A 218 4.49 -9.84 -10.25
N ASP A 219 5.70 -9.29 -10.33
CA ASP A 219 5.94 -7.87 -10.54
C ASP A 219 6.38 -7.70 -12.01
N ASP A 220 5.75 -6.78 -12.71
CA ASP A 220 6.19 -6.37 -14.05
C ASP A 220 7.49 -5.54 -14.02
N GLY A 221 8.14 -5.46 -12.85
CA GLY A 221 9.39 -4.74 -12.60
C GLY A 221 9.21 -3.22 -12.51
N LEU A 222 7.98 -2.72 -12.68
CA LEU A 222 7.69 -1.29 -12.73
C LEU A 222 7.45 -0.70 -11.33
N SER A 223 6.91 -1.47 -10.38
CA SER A 223 6.56 -0.98 -9.04
C SER A 223 7.77 -0.48 -8.25
N SER A 224 8.92 -1.12 -8.39
CA SER A 224 10.15 -0.75 -7.68
C SER A 224 10.83 0.51 -8.24
N ILE A 225 10.61 0.87 -9.50
CA ILE A 225 11.20 2.05 -10.14
C ILE A 225 10.68 3.33 -9.50
N VAL A 226 9.43 3.37 -9.10
CA VAL A 226 8.78 4.55 -8.55
C VAL A 226 9.35 4.95 -7.18
N ASN A 227 9.73 3.98 -6.36
CA ASN A 227 10.31 4.26 -5.04
C ASN A 227 11.74 4.81 -5.12
N PHE A 228 12.49 4.43 -6.15
CA PHE A 228 13.89 4.82 -6.33
C PHE A 228 14.06 6.14 -7.09
N GLU A 229 13.22 6.41 -8.10
CA GLU A 229 13.43 7.51 -9.06
C GLU A 229 12.35 8.60 -9.02
N MET A 230 11.43 8.61 -8.01
CA MET A 230 10.34 9.58 -7.96
C MET A 230 10.77 11.03 -8.25
N PRO A 231 11.87 11.57 -7.67
CA PRO A 231 12.33 12.90 -8.02
C PRO A 231 12.79 13.03 -9.48
N LYS A 232 13.40 11.98 -10.04
CA LYS A 232 13.88 11.96 -11.45
C LYS A 232 12.73 11.67 -12.41
N PHE A 233 11.78 10.81 -12.02
CA PHE A 233 10.62 10.47 -12.83
C PHE A 233 9.69 11.67 -13.03
N CYS A 234 9.44 12.45 -11.96
CA CYS A 234 8.74 13.72 -12.08
C CYS A 234 9.47 14.72 -12.99
N LEU A 235 10.80 14.81 -12.92
CA LEU A 235 11.60 15.68 -13.78
C LEU A 235 11.62 15.25 -15.24
N LEU A 236 11.63 13.94 -15.53
CA LEU A 236 11.62 13.40 -16.90
C LEU A 236 10.28 13.61 -17.61
N TYR A 237 9.16 13.58 -16.86
CA TYR A 237 7.82 13.70 -17.43
C TYR A 237 7.20 15.09 -17.32
N THR A 238 7.79 16.00 -16.53
CA THR A 238 7.39 17.42 -16.45
C THR A 238 8.24 18.32 -17.34
N SER A 239 9.31 17.81 -17.95
CA SER A 239 10.06 18.55 -18.98
C SER A 239 9.22 18.57 -20.27
N PRO A 240 9.03 19.72 -20.92
CA PRO A 240 8.34 19.79 -22.21
C PRO A 240 9.06 18.87 -23.21
N SER A 241 8.28 18.11 -23.96
CA SER A 241 8.81 17.28 -25.05
C SER A 241 9.65 18.12 -25.99
N PRO A 242 10.78 17.63 -26.54
CA PRO A 242 11.53 18.33 -27.56
C PRO A 242 10.69 18.74 -28.80
N ARG A 243 9.49 18.18 -28.98
CA ARG A 243 8.55 18.55 -30.04
C ARG A 243 7.74 19.81 -29.74
N ASP A 244 7.68 20.24 -28.46
CA ASP A 244 6.88 21.43 -28.08
C ASP A 244 7.69 22.72 -28.17
N VAL A 245 8.97 22.63 -28.56
CA VAL A 245 9.90 23.79 -28.67
C VAL A 245 10.08 24.27 -30.12
N GLU A 246 9.52 23.59 -31.11
CA GLU A 246 9.67 23.96 -32.54
C GLU A 246 8.48 24.75 -33.10
N GLU A 247 7.47 25.12 -32.30
CA GLU A 247 6.34 25.94 -32.75
C GLU A 247 6.18 27.20 -31.88
N SER A 248 7.21 28.04 -31.79
CA SER A 248 7.09 29.43 -31.29
C SER A 248 8.08 30.37 -31.97
#